data_2b421c413b057e620844a4952ecfa94f
#
_entry.id   2b421c413b057e620844a4952ecfa94f
#
_cell.length_a   1.000
_cell.length_b   1.000
_cell.length_c   1.000
_cell.angle_alpha   90.00
_cell.angle_beta   90.00
_cell.angle_gamma   90.00
#
_symmetry.space_group_name_H-M   'P 1'
#
loop_
_entity.id
_entity.type
_entity.pdbx_description
1 polymer ?
#
loop_
_entity_poly.entity_id
_entity_poly.type
_entity_poly.pdbx_seq_one_letter_code
_entity_poly.pdbx_strand_id
1 'polypeptide(L)'
;MVKTLIIGDLHFDNKHIGLLDAQKKAVMQICKDNDCAKVIFLGDLMMHRNPRPSVLLALKEVMDEVSKTKNIYILRGNHDSVSKADDGVTALSLLENDKIHVVTQTWIDHKNKWVFIPHYEDEQKIKDFLAAAPKDYTVFGPFGYYGVLKSA
;
A
#
# COMPACT_ATOMS: atom_id res chain seq x y z
N MET A 1 20.82 -5.05 11.45
CA MET A 1 19.50 -5.62 11.13
C MET A 1 18.76 -4.68 10.17
N VAL A 2 18.32 -5.19 9.03
CA VAL A 2 17.58 -4.39 8.05
C VAL A 2 16.15 -4.22 8.54
N LYS A 3 15.73 -2.97 8.76
CA LYS A 3 14.37 -2.64 9.18
C LYS A 3 13.51 -2.34 7.97
N THR A 4 12.25 -2.69 8.04
CA THR A 4 11.23 -2.32 7.07
C THR A 4 10.15 -1.49 7.76
N LEU A 5 9.84 -0.33 7.20
CA LEU A 5 8.78 0.53 7.71
C LEU A 5 7.45 0.10 7.07
N ILE A 6 6.42 -0.04 7.89
CA ILE A 6 5.07 -0.41 7.42
C ILE A 6 4.12 0.72 7.77
N ILE A 7 3.41 1.23 6.75
CA ILE A 7 2.46 2.34 6.88
C ILE A 7 1.12 1.91 6.28
N GLY A 8 0.02 2.13 7.00
CA GLY A 8 -1.32 1.81 6.53
C GLY A 8 -2.24 3.01 6.48
N ASP A 9 -3.28 2.93 5.66
CA ASP A 9 -4.46 3.80 5.64
C ASP A 9 -4.18 5.30 5.62
N LEU A 10 -3.42 5.77 4.61
CA LEU A 10 -3.10 7.20 4.48
C LEU A 10 -4.32 8.04 4.11
N HIS A 11 -5.20 7.53 3.25
CA HIS A 11 -6.44 8.19 2.80
C HIS A 11 -6.20 9.63 2.33
N PHE A 12 -5.24 9.82 1.40
CA PHE A 12 -4.95 11.14 0.83
C PHE A 12 -6.21 11.72 0.19
N ASP A 13 -6.53 12.96 0.57
CA ASP A 13 -7.72 13.65 0.14
C ASP A 13 -7.48 15.17 0.11
N ASN A 14 -8.25 15.87 -0.72
CA ASN A 14 -8.19 17.32 -0.84
C ASN A 14 -9.47 18.03 -0.36
N LYS A 15 -10.27 17.36 0.49
CA LYS A 15 -11.55 17.92 0.97
C LYS A 15 -11.40 19.20 1.80
N HIS A 16 -10.23 19.43 2.40
CA HIS A 16 -9.94 20.61 3.19
C HIS A 16 -8.69 21.30 2.68
N ILE A 17 -8.65 22.63 2.76
CA ILE A 17 -7.47 23.43 2.41
C ILE A 17 -6.30 23.04 3.32
N GLY A 18 -5.16 22.76 2.70
CA GLY A 18 -3.93 22.38 3.41
C GLY A 18 -3.84 20.92 3.83
N LEU A 19 -4.89 20.11 3.66
CA LEU A 19 -4.86 18.71 4.05
C LEU A 19 -3.82 17.89 3.29
N LEU A 20 -3.79 17.98 1.96
CA LEU A 20 -2.81 17.27 1.14
C LEU A 20 -1.38 17.65 1.51
N ASP A 21 -1.11 18.93 1.71
CA ASP A 21 0.22 19.40 2.08
C ASP A 21 0.64 18.84 3.46
N ALA A 22 -0.28 18.83 4.42
CA ALA A 22 -0.03 18.25 5.74
C ALA A 22 0.22 16.73 5.64
N GLN A 23 -0.56 16.02 4.84
CA GLN A 23 -0.39 14.58 4.63
C GLN A 23 0.96 14.26 3.97
N LYS A 24 1.35 15.01 2.93
CA LYS A 24 2.67 14.87 2.29
C LYS A 24 3.80 15.04 3.30
N LYS A 25 3.76 16.12 4.06
CA LYS A 25 4.80 16.42 5.07
C LYS A 25 4.89 15.33 6.13
N ALA A 26 3.74 14.85 6.61
CA ALA A 26 3.71 13.79 7.62
C ALA A 26 4.36 12.50 7.12
N VAL A 27 4.02 12.05 5.92
CA VAL A 27 4.58 10.82 5.35
C VAL A 27 6.08 10.96 5.09
N MET A 28 6.51 12.07 4.51
CA MET A 28 7.93 12.33 4.26
C MET A 28 8.73 12.37 5.57
N GLN A 29 8.16 12.98 6.62
CA GLN A 29 8.83 13.06 7.92
C GLN A 29 8.96 11.68 8.58
N ILE A 30 7.90 10.86 8.55
CA ILE A 30 7.95 9.49 9.07
C ILE A 30 9.04 8.68 8.36
N CYS A 31 9.10 8.77 7.03
CA CYS A 31 10.09 8.05 6.25
C CYS A 31 11.52 8.55 6.52
N LYS A 32 11.68 9.85 6.73
CA LYS A 32 12.98 10.45 7.06
C LYS A 32 13.45 10.08 8.45
N ASP A 33 12.54 10.01 9.42
CA ASP A 33 12.87 9.70 10.82
C ASP A 33 13.18 8.22 11.05
N ASN A 34 12.87 7.36 10.08
CA ASN A 34 13.11 5.93 10.18
C ASN A 34 14.19 5.50 9.19
N ASP A 35 15.34 5.13 9.71
CA ASP A 35 16.46 4.62 8.93
C ASP A 35 16.17 3.18 8.50
N CYS A 36 15.46 3.03 7.40
CA CYS A 36 15.10 1.74 6.82
C CYS A 36 15.29 1.75 5.30
N ALA A 37 15.64 0.60 4.74
CA ALA A 37 15.88 0.45 3.30
C ALA A 37 14.58 0.23 2.52
N LYS A 38 13.51 -0.19 3.18
CA LYS A 38 12.24 -0.59 2.56
C LYS A 38 11.06 0.01 3.30
N VAL A 39 10.04 0.40 2.53
CA VAL A 39 8.76 0.89 3.06
C VAL A 39 7.65 0.10 2.38
N ILE A 40 6.70 -0.40 3.17
CA ILE A 40 5.50 -1.07 2.69
C ILE A 40 4.29 -0.23 3.06
N PHE A 41 3.52 0.19 2.05
CA PHE A 41 2.22 0.83 2.24
C PHE A 41 1.13 -0.22 2.07
N LEU A 42 0.33 -0.43 3.12
CA LEU A 42 -0.63 -1.54 3.17
C LEU A 42 -1.93 -1.30 2.42
N GLY A 43 -2.05 -0.22 1.68
CA GLY A 43 -3.25 0.10 0.90
C GLY A 43 -4.03 1.28 1.46
N ASP A 44 -5.11 1.61 0.76
CA ASP A 44 -5.94 2.78 1.04
C ASP A 44 -5.12 4.08 1.15
N LEU A 45 -4.23 4.29 0.15
CA LEU A 45 -3.45 5.52 0.05
C LEU A 45 -4.33 6.70 -0.35
N MET A 46 -5.39 6.43 -1.09
CA MET A 46 -6.34 7.43 -1.57
C MET A 46 -7.68 7.25 -0.86
N MET A 47 -8.35 8.37 -0.55
CA MET A 47 -9.68 8.34 0.05
C MET A 47 -10.74 7.88 -0.98
N HIS A 48 -10.57 8.20 -2.26
CA HIS A 48 -11.55 7.95 -3.31
C HIS A 48 -10.98 7.11 -4.45
N ARG A 49 -11.83 6.26 -5.03
CA ARG A 49 -11.49 5.38 -6.17
C ARG A 49 -11.10 6.17 -7.43
N ASN A 50 -11.70 7.34 -7.62
CA ASN A 50 -11.41 8.27 -8.71
C ASN A 50 -10.84 9.56 -8.12
N PRO A 51 -9.55 9.58 -7.73
CA PRO A 51 -8.96 10.74 -7.08
C PRO A 51 -8.82 11.90 -8.07
N ARG A 52 -8.88 13.11 -7.54
CA ARG A 52 -8.55 14.30 -8.33
C ARG A 52 -7.07 14.29 -8.68
N PRO A 53 -6.69 14.92 -9.80
CA PRO A 53 -5.27 15.01 -10.20
C PRO A 53 -4.34 15.55 -9.10
N SER A 54 -4.82 16.49 -8.28
CA SER A 54 -4.04 17.04 -7.16
C SER A 54 -3.64 15.97 -6.13
N VAL A 55 -4.51 15.00 -5.87
CA VAL A 55 -4.23 13.88 -4.96
C VAL A 55 -3.16 12.97 -5.54
N LEU A 56 -3.27 12.62 -6.82
CA LEU A 56 -2.28 11.78 -7.51
C LEU A 56 -0.92 12.47 -7.57
N LEU A 57 -0.89 13.78 -7.87
CA LEU A 57 0.35 14.56 -7.89
C LEU A 57 1.01 14.60 -6.51
N ALA A 58 0.23 14.77 -5.45
CA ALA A 58 0.74 14.76 -4.07
C ALA A 58 1.36 13.41 -3.71
N LEU A 59 0.69 12.31 -4.06
CA LEU A 59 1.23 10.96 -3.86
C LEU A 59 2.50 10.74 -4.65
N LYS A 60 2.53 11.16 -5.92
CA LYS A 60 3.71 11.02 -6.77
C LYS A 60 4.90 11.78 -6.19
N GLU A 61 4.71 13.02 -5.74
CA GLU A 61 5.78 13.81 -5.12
C GLU A 61 6.38 13.08 -3.90
N VAL A 62 5.52 12.57 -3.02
CA VAL A 62 5.96 11.84 -1.82
C VAL A 62 6.72 10.58 -2.20
N MET A 63 6.14 9.77 -3.09
CA MET A 63 6.76 8.49 -3.47
C MET A 63 8.06 8.68 -4.22
N ASP A 64 8.14 9.66 -5.11
CA ASP A 64 9.38 9.97 -5.82
C ASP A 64 10.49 10.44 -4.85
N GLU A 65 10.14 11.26 -3.86
CA GLU A 65 11.10 11.71 -2.85
C GLU A 65 11.59 10.56 -1.97
N VAL A 66 10.67 9.75 -1.45
CA VAL A 66 11.01 8.60 -0.59
C VAL A 66 11.81 7.55 -1.36
N SER A 67 11.49 7.32 -2.64
CA SER A 67 12.17 6.33 -3.47
C SER A 67 13.60 6.68 -3.82
N LYS A 68 14.04 7.92 -3.60
CA LYS A 68 15.46 8.29 -3.78
C LYS A 68 16.38 7.50 -2.86
N THR A 69 15.90 7.12 -1.68
CA THR A 69 16.70 6.44 -0.66
C THR A 69 16.15 5.09 -0.22
N LYS A 70 14.92 4.75 -0.61
CA LYS A 70 14.22 3.53 -0.14
C LYS A 70 13.52 2.81 -1.28
N ASN A 71 13.41 1.50 -1.17
CA ASN A 71 12.54 0.70 -2.03
C ASN A 71 11.13 0.71 -1.43
N ILE A 72 10.13 0.94 -2.28
CA ILE A 72 8.74 1.09 -1.87
C ILE A 72 7.89 -0.03 -2.46
N TYR A 73 7.04 -0.61 -1.61
CA TYR A 73 6.02 -1.58 -1.99
C TYR A 73 4.67 -1.01 -1.62
N ILE A 74 3.76 -0.89 -2.59
CA ILE A 74 2.43 -0.32 -2.39
C ILE A 74 1.39 -1.39 -2.70
N LEU A 75 0.58 -1.77 -1.71
CA LEU A 75 -0.55 -2.66 -1.94
C LEU A 75 -1.78 -1.86 -2.34
N ARG A 76 -2.51 -2.37 -3.33
CA ARG A 76 -3.79 -1.81 -3.72
C ARG A 76 -4.83 -2.14 -2.64
N GLY A 77 -5.38 -1.11 -2.01
CA GLY A 77 -6.47 -1.24 -1.04
C GLY A 77 -7.85 -1.12 -1.71
N ASN A 78 -8.88 -1.16 -0.90
CA ASN A 78 -10.26 -1.00 -1.39
C ASN A 78 -10.48 0.37 -2.06
N HIS A 79 -10.08 1.44 -1.39
CA HIS A 79 -10.23 2.82 -1.90
C HIS A 79 -9.28 3.12 -3.07
N ASP A 80 -8.26 2.33 -3.26
CA ASP A 80 -7.32 2.47 -4.38
C ASP A 80 -7.79 1.78 -5.66
N SER A 81 -8.74 0.85 -5.56
CA SER A 81 -9.27 0.12 -6.70
C SER A 81 -10.26 0.97 -7.48
N VAL A 82 -10.16 0.98 -8.81
CA VAL A 82 -11.08 1.74 -9.67
C VAL A 82 -12.52 1.24 -9.54
N SER A 83 -12.70 -0.08 -9.39
CA SER A 83 -14.00 -0.70 -9.26
C SER A 83 -13.94 -1.92 -8.33
N LYS A 84 -15.09 -2.58 -8.15
CA LYS A 84 -15.19 -3.82 -7.40
C LYS A 84 -14.99 -5.08 -8.26
N ALA A 85 -14.37 -4.93 -9.43
CA ALA A 85 -14.22 -6.04 -10.39
C ALA A 85 -13.08 -7.02 -10.08
N ASP A 86 -12.27 -6.74 -9.06
CA ASP A 86 -11.07 -7.54 -8.72
C ASP A 86 -10.07 -7.72 -9.87
N ASP A 87 -10.06 -6.77 -10.80
CA ASP A 87 -9.19 -6.78 -11.99
C ASP A 87 -7.81 -6.16 -11.76
N GLY A 88 -7.58 -5.62 -10.56
CA GLY A 88 -6.32 -5.00 -10.20
C GLY A 88 -6.12 -3.59 -10.73
N VAL A 89 -7.10 -3.01 -11.43
CA VAL A 89 -6.99 -1.66 -12.01
C VAL A 89 -6.98 -0.61 -10.90
N THR A 90 -5.94 0.21 -10.90
CA THR A 90 -5.77 1.29 -9.92
C THR A 90 -4.94 2.44 -10.50
N ALA A 91 -5.28 3.66 -10.10
CA ALA A 91 -4.49 4.84 -10.44
C ALA A 91 -3.09 4.81 -9.79
N LEU A 92 -2.89 4.04 -8.73
CA LEU A 92 -1.59 3.88 -8.08
C LEU A 92 -0.51 3.36 -9.03
N SER A 93 -0.90 2.65 -10.10
CA SER A 93 0.06 2.16 -11.11
C SER A 93 0.85 3.28 -11.78
N LEU A 94 0.35 4.51 -11.76
CA LEU A 94 1.08 5.69 -12.25
C LEU A 94 2.30 6.04 -11.39
N LEU A 95 2.37 5.52 -10.17
CA LEU A 95 3.48 5.77 -9.24
C LEU A 95 4.67 4.84 -9.47
N GLU A 96 4.50 3.76 -10.24
CA GLU A 96 5.54 2.75 -10.44
C GLU A 96 6.80 3.32 -11.09
N ASN A 97 7.96 2.90 -10.57
CA ASN A 97 9.27 3.16 -11.15
C ASN A 97 10.24 2.04 -10.70
N ASP A 98 11.54 2.18 -10.98
CA ASP A 98 12.53 1.15 -10.64
C ASP A 98 12.58 0.78 -9.15
N LYS A 99 12.16 1.67 -8.27
CA LYS A 99 12.20 1.48 -6.82
C LYS A 99 10.81 1.42 -6.18
N ILE A 100 9.75 1.69 -6.95
CA ILE A 100 8.37 1.65 -6.47
C ILE A 100 7.65 0.51 -7.17
N HIS A 101 7.28 -0.51 -6.40
CA HIS A 101 6.51 -1.64 -6.88
C HIS A 101 5.07 -1.54 -6.40
N VAL A 102 4.13 -1.40 -7.33
CA VAL A 102 2.69 -1.38 -7.03
C VAL A 102 2.11 -2.79 -7.18
N VAL A 103 1.64 -3.36 -6.08
CA VAL A 103 1.08 -4.70 -6.04
C VAL A 103 -0.41 -4.62 -6.36
N THR A 104 -0.76 -4.93 -7.61
CA THR A 104 -2.15 -4.89 -8.10
C THR A 104 -2.86 -6.24 -7.99
N GLN A 105 -2.09 -7.33 -8.00
CA GLN A 105 -2.55 -8.71 -7.80
C GLN A 105 -1.63 -9.39 -6.78
N THR A 106 -2.07 -10.51 -6.22
CA THR A 106 -1.26 -11.27 -5.26
C THR A 106 0.12 -11.60 -5.83
N TRP A 107 1.14 -11.30 -5.05
CA TRP A 107 2.52 -11.50 -5.45
C TRP A 107 3.35 -12.13 -4.35
N ILE A 108 4.16 -13.12 -4.71
CA ILE A 108 5.09 -13.79 -3.78
C ILE A 108 6.50 -13.31 -4.08
N ASP A 109 7.11 -12.66 -3.10
CA ASP A 109 8.50 -12.22 -3.16
C ASP A 109 9.38 -13.26 -2.44
N HIS A 110 9.95 -14.17 -3.20
CA HIS A 110 10.80 -15.23 -2.65
C HIS A 110 12.09 -14.71 -2.07
N LYS A 111 12.61 -13.60 -2.56
CA LYS A 111 13.84 -13.00 -2.06
C LYS A 111 13.72 -12.54 -0.62
N ASN A 112 12.62 -11.85 -0.29
CA ASN A 112 12.35 -11.35 1.04
C ASN A 112 11.51 -12.30 1.90
N LYS A 113 10.98 -13.38 1.31
CA LYS A 113 10.02 -14.29 1.92
C LYS A 113 8.76 -13.56 2.37
N TRP A 114 8.20 -12.76 1.45
CA TRP A 114 6.98 -12.00 1.65
C TRP A 114 5.89 -12.45 0.69
N VAL A 115 4.65 -12.37 1.14
CA VAL A 115 3.45 -12.53 0.30
C VAL A 115 2.64 -11.26 0.43
N PHE A 116 2.31 -10.64 -0.70
CA PHE A 116 1.48 -9.45 -0.76
C PHE A 116 0.12 -9.83 -1.34
N ILE A 117 -0.93 -9.62 -0.56
CA ILE A 117 -2.31 -9.88 -0.98
C ILE A 117 -3.04 -8.54 -0.98
N PRO A 118 -3.32 -7.93 -2.15
CA PRO A 118 -4.08 -6.69 -2.22
C PRO A 118 -5.55 -6.93 -1.84
N HIS A 119 -6.34 -5.86 -1.81
CA HIS A 119 -7.76 -5.97 -1.55
C HIS A 119 -8.47 -6.74 -2.67
N TYR A 120 -9.32 -7.69 -2.30
CA TYR A 120 -10.26 -8.36 -3.17
C TYR A 120 -11.67 -8.24 -2.58
N GLU A 121 -12.66 -7.97 -3.42
CA GLU A 121 -14.07 -8.02 -3.02
C GLU A 121 -14.52 -9.46 -2.77
N ASP A 122 -13.96 -10.41 -3.51
CA ASP A 122 -14.19 -11.84 -3.30
C ASP A 122 -13.31 -12.34 -2.14
N GLU A 123 -13.92 -12.48 -0.97
CA GLU A 123 -13.24 -12.98 0.23
C GLU A 123 -12.64 -14.38 0.06
N GLN A 124 -13.21 -15.20 -0.81
CA GLN A 124 -12.69 -16.55 -1.05
C GLN A 124 -11.31 -16.49 -1.69
N LYS A 125 -11.05 -15.51 -2.57
CA LYS A 125 -9.71 -15.29 -3.14
C LYS A 125 -8.70 -15.03 -2.04
N ILE A 126 -9.02 -14.19 -1.07
CA ILE A 126 -8.13 -13.87 0.05
C ILE A 126 -7.83 -15.13 0.86
N LYS A 127 -8.86 -15.92 1.17
CA LYS A 127 -8.71 -17.19 1.91
C LYS A 127 -7.82 -18.17 1.16
N ASP A 128 -8.02 -18.30 -0.15
CA ASP A 128 -7.25 -19.21 -0.99
C ASP A 128 -5.78 -18.80 -1.05
N PHE A 129 -5.49 -17.51 -1.19
CA PHE A 129 -4.12 -17.00 -1.19
C PHE A 129 -3.45 -17.18 0.17
N LEU A 130 -4.18 -16.95 1.28
CA LEU A 130 -3.66 -17.18 2.62
C LEU A 130 -3.33 -18.67 2.86
N ALA A 131 -4.19 -19.56 2.39
CA ALA A 131 -3.97 -21.01 2.51
C ALA A 131 -2.77 -21.47 1.66
N ALA A 132 -2.55 -20.85 0.51
CA ALA A 132 -1.44 -21.19 -0.41
C ALA A 132 -0.11 -20.55 -0.04
N ALA A 133 -0.11 -19.56 0.88
CA ALA A 133 1.12 -18.87 1.26
C ALA A 133 2.10 -19.83 1.96
N PRO A 134 3.41 -19.80 1.61
CA PRO A 134 4.41 -20.60 2.31
C PRO A 134 4.41 -20.27 3.81
N LYS A 135 4.54 -21.30 4.65
CA LYS A 135 4.38 -21.17 6.12
C LYS A 135 5.42 -20.25 6.78
N ASP A 136 6.61 -20.14 6.20
CA ASP A 136 7.69 -19.33 6.75
C ASP A 136 7.76 -17.92 6.15
N TYR A 137 6.78 -17.55 5.30
CA TYR A 137 6.71 -16.24 4.68
C TYR A 137 5.82 -15.30 5.50
N THR A 138 6.17 -14.02 5.50
CA THR A 138 5.35 -12.96 6.09
C THR A 138 4.30 -12.50 5.08
N VAL A 139 3.04 -12.44 5.49
CA VAL A 139 1.93 -12.02 4.64
C VAL A 139 1.54 -10.58 4.97
N PHE A 140 1.44 -9.75 3.93
CA PHE A 140 0.98 -8.36 4.03
C PHE A 140 -0.30 -8.18 3.23
N GLY A 141 -1.27 -7.47 3.82
CA GLY A 141 -2.51 -7.16 3.13
C GLY A 141 -3.32 -6.08 3.84
N PRO A 142 -4.18 -5.36 3.10
CA PRO A 142 -5.04 -4.30 3.64
C PRO A 142 -6.40 -4.84 4.09
N PHE A 143 -6.50 -6.09 4.46
CA PHE A 143 -7.76 -6.73 4.82
C PHE A 143 -7.91 -6.92 6.32
N GLY A 144 -9.13 -6.71 6.83
CA GLY A 144 -9.51 -7.11 8.18
C GLY A 144 -9.94 -8.57 8.18
N TYR A 145 -9.41 -9.36 9.11
CA TYR A 145 -9.82 -10.74 9.27
C TYR A 145 -10.77 -10.89 10.46
N TYR A 146 -12.00 -11.37 10.18
CA TYR A 146 -12.98 -11.59 11.23
C TYR A 146 -12.50 -12.70 12.17
N GLY A 147 -12.31 -12.35 13.42
CA GLY A 147 -11.78 -13.27 14.42
C GLY A 147 -10.43 -12.83 15.01
N VAL A 148 -9.61 -12.11 14.27
CA VAL A 148 -8.34 -11.58 14.78
C VAL A 148 -8.57 -10.57 15.91
N LEU A 149 -9.61 -9.74 15.78
CA LEU A 149 -9.99 -8.78 16.81
C LEU A 149 -10.76 -9.40 17.98
N LYS A 150 -11.27 -10.63 17.85
CA LYS A 150 -11.96 -11.33 18.93
C LYS A 150 -11.03 -12.03 19.92
N SER A 151 -9.79 -12.24 19.55
CA SER A 151 -8.80 -12.89 20.40
C SER A 151 -7.95 -11.90 21.20
N ALA A 152 -8.23 -10.62 21.04
CA ALA A 152 -7.49 -9.57 21.75
C ALA A 152 -8.12 -9.26 23.12
#